data_0041901f1be2688be19078b7343f5899
#
_entry.id   0041901f1be2688be19078b7343f5899
#
_cell.length_a   1.000
_cell.length_b   1.000
_cell.length_c   1.000
_cell.angle_alpha   90.00
_cell.angle_beta   90.00
_cell.angle_gamma   90.00
#
_symmetry.space_group_name_H-M   'P 1'
#
loop_
_entity.id
_entity.type
_entity.pdbx_description
1 polymer ?
#
loop_
_entity_poly.entity_id
_entity_poly.type
_entity_poly.pdbx_seq_one_letter_code
_entity_poly.pdbx_strand_id
1 'polypeptide(L)'
;RYAPSRDKYKVIIIDEVHMLTEPAFNALLKTLEEPPPGVVFILATTHAHKIPPTILSRCQRHDFRRLGPGEILPRLQQIAREEGATVSDGAMMAIARAAEGSLRDAQSLLDQAIAYSGNEVSEVDVAVVLGLVEGELLAQTTQAIIERDSSLALAAVESLSARGDNLQRFCQELLAHLRDLMI
;
A
#
# COMPACT_ATOMS: atom_id res chain seq x y z
N ARG A 1 -10.27 -30.73 19.88
CA ARG A 1 -10.79 -29.71 20.84
C ARG A 1 -11.20 -28.47 20.07
N TYR A 2 -12.32 -28.57 19.33
CA TYR A 2 -12.69 -27.52 18.38
C TYR A 2 -13.92 -26.73 18.84
N ALA A 3 -14.70 -27.22 19.80
CA ALA A 3 -15.91 -26.57 20.24
C ALA A 3 -15.63 -25.26 20.99
N PRO A 4 -16.48 -24.21 20.81
CA PRO A 4 -16.42 -23.00 21.60
C PRO A 4 -16.73 -23.31 23.08
N SER A 5 -15.95 -22.68 24.00
CA SER A 5 -16.09 -22.95 25.44
C SER A 5 -17.07 -22.00 26.14
N ARG A 6 -17.35 -20.82 25.58
CA ARG A 6 -18.22 -19.79 26.18
C ARG A 6 -19.16 -19.14 25.17
N ASP A 7 -18.73 -18.97 23.90
CA ASP A 7 -19.46 -18.21 22.89
C ASP A 7 -20.18 -19.16 21.90
N LYS A 8 -21.09 -18.58 21.11
CA LYS A 8 -21.86 -19.32 20.10
C LYS A 8 -20.98 -19.88 18.99
N TYR A 9 -19.89 -19.17 18.64
CA TYR A 9 -18.97 -19.55 17.57
C TYR A 9 -17.51 -19.40 18.00
N LYS A 10 -16.66 -20.29 17.48
CA LYS A 10 -15.22 -20.16 17.49
C LYS A 10 -14.77 -19.76 16.08
N VAL A 11 -14.15 -18.58 15.96
CA VAL A 11 -13.61 -18.11 14.68
C VAL A 11 -12.10 -18.38 14.64
N ILE A 12 -11.66 -19.02 13.57
CA ILE A 12 -10.24 -19.31 13.30
C ILE A 12 -9.87 -18.53 12.05
N ILE A 13 -8.94 -17.59 12.20
CA ILE A 13 -8.45 -16.76 11.09
C ILE A 13 -7.06 -17.29 10.71
N ILE A 14 -6.87 -17.61 9.43
CA ILE A 14 -5.58 -17.98 8.86
C ILE A 14 -5.24 -16.89 7.84
N ASP A 15 -4.31 -16.02 8.23
CA ASP A 15 -3.82 -14.96 7.36
C ASP A 15 -2.75 -15.49 6.42
N GLU A 16 -2.65 -14.90 5.23
CA GLU A 16 -1.76 -15.30 4.14
C GLU A 16 -1.75 -16.82 3.91
N VAL A 17 -2.95 -17.39 3.84
CA VAL A 17 -3.15 -18.84 3.75
C VAL A 17 -2.41 -19.49 2.58
N HIS A 18 -2.06 -18.73 1.54
CA HIS A 18 -1.24 -19.21 0.41
C HIS A 18 0.18 -19.61 0.81
N MET A 19 0.64 -19.26 2.02
CA MET A 19 1.94 -19.65 2.57
C MET A 19 1.91 -21.05 3.21
N LEU A 20 0.74 -21.68 3.33
CA LEU A 20 0.66 -23.06 3.81
C LEU A 20 1.29 -24.01 2.80
N THR A 21 1.94 -25.05 3.35
CA THR A 21 2.47 -26.15 2.54
C THR A 21 1.34 -27.03 2.01
N GLU A 22 1.60 -27.77 0.93
CA GLU A 22 0.62 -28.69 0.36
C GLU A 22 0.09 -29.74 1.38
N PRO A 23 0.93 -30.35 2.22
CA PRO A 23 0.44 -31.23 3.29
C PRO A 23 -0.48 -30.52 4.30
N ALA A 24 -0.22 -29.23 4.60
CA ALA A 24 -1.05 -28.45 5.50
C ALA A 24 -2.43 -28.14 4.86
N PHE A 25 -2.48 -27.83 3.57
CA PHE A 25 -3.74 -27.71 2.84
C PHE A 25 -4.54 -29.01 2.86
N ASN A 26 -3.89 -30.15 2.63
CA ASN A 26 -4.52 -31.46 2.65
C ASN A 26 -5.08 -31.83 4.05
N ALA A 27 -4.39 -31.44 5.10
CA ALA A 27 -4.89 -31.61 6.47
C ALA A 27 -6.12 -30.72 6.75
N LEU A 28 -6.15 -29.51 6.19
CA LEU A 28 -7.27 -28.56 6.34
C LEU A 28 -8.53 -29.04 5.59
N LEU A 29 -8.37 -29.73 4.46
CA LEU A 29 -9.49 -30.22 3.64
C LEU A 29 -10.49 -31.04 4.44
N LYS A 30 -10.03 -31.98 5.26
CA LYS A 30 -10.90 -32.82 6.10
C LYS A 30 -11.78 -31.99 7.04
N THR A 31 -11.21 -30.91 7.59
CA THR A 31 -11.93 -30.04 8.52
C THR A 31 -12.88 -29.10 7.81
N LEU A 32 -12.57 -28.71 6.56
CA LEU A 32 -13.48 -27.89 5.73
C LEU A 32 -14.62 -28.70 5.14
N GLU A 33 -14.44 -29.99 4.90
CA GLU A 33 -15.50 -30.91 4.45
C GLU A 33 -16.54 -31.18 5.55
N GLU A 34 -16.07 -31.41 6.77
CA GLU A 34 -16.91 -31.68 7.94
C GLU A 34 -16.51 -30.72 9.08
N PRO A 35 -16.90 -29.44 8.97
CA PRO A 35 -16.53 -28.48 10.00
C PRO A 35 -17.22 -28.82 11.33
N PRO A 36 -16.48 -28.77 12.45
CA PRO A 36 -17.08 -28.97 13.76
C PRO A 36 -18.18 -27.94 14.04
N PRO A 37 -19.26 -28.30 14.74
CA PRO A 37 -20.36 -27.40 15.02
C PRO A 37 -19.87 -26.15 15.76
N GLY A 38 -20.31 -24.98 15.32
CA GLY A 38 -19.94 -23.68 15.92
C GLY A 38 -18.52 -23.22 15.60
N VAL A 39 -17.81 -23.82 14.64
CA VAL A 39 -16.49 -23.36 14.17
C VAL A 39 -16.62 -22.70 12.82
N VAL A 40 -16.03 -21.51 12.67
CA VAL A 40 -15.95 -20.74 11.42
C VAL A 40 -14.48 -20.53 11.07
N PHE A 41 -14.10 -20.82 9.83
CA PHE A 41 -12.77 -20.53 9.29
C PHE A 41 -12.83 -19.30 8.39
N ILE A 42 -11.92 -18.37 8.61
CA ILE A 42 -11.68 -17.21 7.73
C ILE A 42 -10.26 -17.37 7.17
N LEU A 43 -10.16 -17.55 5.86
CA LEU A 43 -8.91 -17.69 5.14
C LEU A 43 -8.64 -16.39 4.38
N ALA A 44 -7.59 -15.67 4.75
CA ALA A 44 -7.20 -14.43 4.08
C ALA A 44 -5.96 -14.67 3.20
N THR A 45 -5.91 -14.04 2.03
CA THR A 45 -4.78 -14.14 1.11
C THR A 45 -4.72 -12.97 0.16
N THR A 46 -3.51 -12.53 -0.18
CA THR A 46 -3.23 -11.60 -1.27
C THR A 46 -3.07 -12.30 -2.64
N HIS A 47 -2.98 -13.66 -2.66
CA HIS A 47 -2.70 -14.46 -3.85
C HIS A 47 -3.71 -15.60 -4.01
N ALA A 48 -4.97 -15.27 -4.33
CA ALA A 48 -6.04 -16.27 -4.48
C ALA A 48 -5.72 -17.36 -5.51
N HIS A 49 -4.93 -17.04 -6.56
CA HIS A 49 -4.52 -18.00 -7.59
C HIS A 49 -3.57 -19.11 -7.09
N LYS A 50 -2.94 -18.92 -5.92
CA LYS A 50 -2.06 -19.93 -5.29
C LYS A 50 -2.83 -20.89 -4.38
N ILE A 51 -4.12 -20.64 -4.14
CA ILE A 51 -4.94 -21.51 -3.30
C ILE A 51 -5.46 -22.70 -4.14
N PRO A 52 -5.30 -23.94 -3.65
CA PRO A 52 -5.82 -25.11 -4.37
C PRO A 52 -7.31 -25.01 -4.66
N PRO A 53 -7.76 -25.39 -5.88
CA PRO A 53 -9.18 -25.36 -6.24
C PRO A 53 -10.06 -26.19 -5.30
N THR A 54 -9.49 -27.24 -4.70
CA THR A 54 -10.16 -28.09 -3.71
C THR A 54 -10.53 -27.35 -2.43
N ILE A 55 -9.74 -26.37 -2.01
CA ILE A 55 -10.04 -25.46 -0.89
C ILE A 55 -11.08 -24.45 -1.32
N LEU A 56 -10.85 -23.77 -2.47
CA LEU A 56 -11.74 -22.71 -2.98
C LEU A 56 -13.17 -23.20 -3.19
N SER A 57 -13.35 -24.45 -3.63
CA SER A 57 -14.70 -25.03 -3.85
C SER A 57 -15.51 -25.25 -2.56
N ARG A 58 -14.85 -25.18 -1.39
CA ARG A 58 -15.47 -25.38 -0.06
C ARG A 58 -15.56 -24.09 0.74
N CYS A 59 -15.15 -22.97 0.14
CA CYS A 59 -15.16 -21.66 0.78
C CYS A 59 -16.07 -20.69 0.03
N GLN A 60 -16.72 -19.81 0.77
CA GLN A 60 -17.34 -18.62 0.19
C GLN A 60 -16.26 -17.59 -0.06
N ARG A 61 -16.15 -17.13 -1.31
CA ARG A 61 -15.12 -16.15 -1.71
C ARG A 61 -15.65 -14.73 -1.61
N HIS A 62 -14.86 -13.85 -1.02
CA HIS A 62 -15.08 -12.41 -0.94
C HIS A 62 -13.83 -11.68 -1.42
N ASP A 63 -13.96 -10.96 -2.53
CA ASP A 63 -12.86 -10.18 -3.09
C ASP A 63 -12.91 -8.74 -2.56
N PHE A 64 -11.79 -8.26 -2.02
CA PHE A 64 -11.61 -6.87 -1.57
C PHE A 64 -10.76 -6.12 -2.60
N ARG A 65 -11.28 -4.98 -3.05
CA ARG A 65 -10.54 -4.10 -3.96
C ARG A 65 -9.62 -3.14 -3.21
N ARG A 66 -8.67 -2.57 -3.90
CA ARG A 66 -7.91 -1.42 -3.41
C ARG A 66 -8.84 -0.21 -3.26
N LEU A 67 -8.54 0.64 -2.27
CA LEU A 67 -9.25 1.88 -2.04
C LEU A 67 -8.74 2.97 -2.99
N GLY A 68 -9.64 3.81 -3.49
CA GLY A 68 -9.23 5.03 -4.19
C GLY A 68 -8.69 6.09 -3.20
N PRO A 69 -7.84 7.05 -3.66
CA PRO A 69 -7.35 8.13 -2.80
C PRO A 69 -8.47 8.91 -2.11
N GLY A 70 -9.58 9.15 -2.80
CA GLY A 70 -10.75 9.82 -2.24
C GLY A 70 -11.47 9.05 -1.13
N GLU A 71 -11.29 7.72 -1.06
CA GLU A 71 -11.83 6.87 0.01
C GLU A 71 -10.87 6.79 1.22
N ILE A 72 -9.57 6.93 0.97
CA ILE A 72 -8.52 6.95 2.00
C ILE A 72 -8.53 8.29 2.76
N LEU A 73 -8.67 9.40 2.04
CA LEU A 73 -8.61 10.77 2.56
C LEU A 73 -9.46 11.01 3.82
N PRO A 74 -10.77 10.68 3.84
CA PRO A 74 -11.61 10.93 5.03
C PRO A 74 -11.09 10.20 6.27
N ARG A 75 -10.50 9.01 6.08
CA ARG A 75 -9.95 8.24 7.19
C ARG A 75 -8.66 8.85 7.72
N LEU A 76 -7.76 9.31 6.82
CA LEU A 76 -6.55 10.02 7.24
C LEU A 76 -6.88 11.31 7.99
N GLN A 77 -7.86 12.09 7.51
CA GLN A 77 -8.33 13.31 8.18
C GLN A 77 -8.89 13.03 9.58
N GLN A 78 -9.60 11.92 9.75
CA GLN A 78 -10.10 11.52 11.05
C GLN A 78 -8.93 11.20 12.01
N ILE A 79 -7.96 10.39 11.56
CA ILE A 79 -6.79 9.99 12.35
C ILE A 79 -5.96 11.22 12.74
N ALA A 80 -5.66 12.10 11.79
CA ALA A 80 -4.90 13.33 12.09
C ALA A 80 -5.58 14.19 13.16
N ARG A 81 -6.90 14.30 13.15
CA ARG A 81 -7.66 15.02 14.21
C ARG A 81 -7.57 14.30 15.56
N GLU A 82 -7.65 12.97 15.56
CA GLU A 82 -7.55 12.15 16.79
C GLU A 82 -6.15 12.27 17.40
N GLU A 83 -5.11 12.38 16.58
CA GLU A 83 -3.70 12.60 16.98
C GLU A 83 -3.38 14.08 17.28
N GLY A 84 -4.32 15.01 17.05
CA GLY A 84 -4.13 16.44 17.26
C GLY A 84 -3.16 17.09 16.26
N ALA A 85 -2.97 16.47 15.10
CA ALA A 85 -2.10 16.97 14.03
C ALA A 85 -2.89 17.77 12.99
N THR A 86 -2.29 18.87 12.52
CA THR A 86 -2.76 19.69 11.40
C THR A 86 -1.96 19.31 10.17
N VAL A 87 -2.62 18.69 9.20
CA VAL A 87 -1.99 18.23 7.96
C VAL A 87 -2.61 18.95 6.78
N SER A 88 -1.79 19.53 5.90
CA SER A 88 -2.30 20.25 4.73
C SER A 88 -3.02 19.30 3.76
N ASP A 89 -3.98 19.82 2.98
CA ASP A 89 -4.75 19.01 2.02
C ASP A 89 -3.85 18.38 0.94
N GLY A 90 -2.81 19.10 0.51
CA GLY A 90 -1.81 18.59 -0.42
C GLY A 90 -1.02 17.42 0.16
N ALA A 91 -0.57 17.53 1.43
CA ALA A 91 0.10 16.45 2.16
C ALA A 91 -0.78 15.21 2.30
N MET A 92 -2.04 15.39 2.70
CA MET A 92 -3.01 14.30 2.81
C MET A 92 -3.22 13.58 1.48
N MET A 93 -3.34 14.34 0.38
CA MET A 93 -3.49 13.77 -0.96
C MET A 93 -2.24 13.04 -1.42
N ALA A 94 -1.05 13.57 -1.14
CA ALA A 94 0.23 12.93 -1.45
C ALA A 94 0.35 11.57 -0.74
N ILE A 95 0.05 11.52 0.56
CA ILE A 95 0.02 10.26 1.34
C ILE A 95 -0.99 9.27 0.75
N ALA A 96 -2.22 9.73 0.46
CA ALA A 96 -3.27 8.86 -0.06
C ALA A 96 -2.92 8.25 -1.44
N ARG A 97 -2.20 8.99 -2.29
CA ARG A 97 -1.68 8.49 -3.57
C ARG A 97 -0.53 7.51 -3.38
N ALA A 98 0.44 7.84 -2.52
CA ALA A 98 1.61 7.02 -2.25
C ALA A 98 1.24 5.65 -1.63
N ALA A 99 0.12 5.57 -0.93
CA ALA A 99 -0.38 4.34 -0.31
C ALA A 99 -0.92 3.30 -1.31
N GLU A 100 -1.07 3.65 -2.60
CA GLU A 100 -1.49 2.73 -3.68
C GLU A 100 -2.74 1.89 -3.35
N GLY A 101 -3.67 2.47 -2.60
CA GLY A 101 -4.93 1.83 -2.22
C GLY A 101 -4.89 0.97 -0.96
N SER A 102 -3.79 0.98 -0.22
CA SER A 102 -3.63 0.35 1.10
C SER A 102 -3.89 1.37 2.21
N LEU A 103 -4.95 1.19 2.99
CA LEU A 103 -5.22 2.05 4.13
C LEU A 103 -4.16 1.91 5.23
N ARG A 104 -3.62 0.70 5.43
CA ARG A 104 -2.54 0.44 6.40
C ARG A 104 -1.30 1.26 6.06
N ASP A 105 -0.89 1.24 4.78
CA ASP A 105 0.30 1.99 4.33
C ASP A 105 0.06 3.49 4.42
N ALA A 106 -1.14 3.96 4.08
CA ALA A 106 -1.54 5.36 4.25
C ALA A 106 -1.42 5.82 5.72
N GLN A 107 -1.87 5.00 6.67
CA GLN A 107 -1.73 5.29 8.09
C GLN A 107 -0.27 5.33 8.53
N SER A 108 0.53 4.34 8.11
CA SER A 108 1.96 4.30 8.44
C SER A 108 2.73 5.49 7.87
N LEU A 109 2.38 5.95 6.66
CA LEU A 109 2.97 7.15 6.07
C LEU A 109 2.54 8.43 6.81
N LEU A 110 1.29 8.52 7.26
CA LEU A 110 0.82 9.64 8.08
C LEU A 110 1.56 9.69 9.42
N ASP A 111 1.71 8.54 10.09
CA ASP A 111 2.45 8.44 11.35
C ASP A 111 3.91 8.88 11.19
N GLN A 112 4.55 8.46 10.08
CA GLN A 112 5.92 8.89 9.76
C GLN A 112 6.02 10.40 9.50
N ALA A 113 5.04 10.97 8.79
CA ALA A 113 5.00 12.41 8.53
C ALA A 113 4.82 13.21 9.81
N ILE A 114 3.92 12.80 10.70
CA ILE A 114 3.72 13.43 12.02
C ILE A 114 4.98 13.28 12.88
N ALA A 115 5.62 12.12 12.88
CA ALA A 115 6.85 11.89 13.63
C ALA A 115 8.02 12.77 13.13
N TYR A 116 8.06 13.06 11.83
CA TYR A 116 9.09 13.89 11.21
C TYR A 116 8.88 15.39 11.47
N SER A 117 7.64 15.89 11.27
CA SER A 117 7.32 17.33 11.26
C SER A 117 6.72 17.83 12.59
N GLY A 118 6.30 16.92 13.46
CA GLY A 118 5.47 17.26 14.62
C GLY A 118 4.01 17.45 14.24
N ASN A 119 3.31 18.35 14.97
CA ASN A 119 1.86 18.51 14.82
C ASN A 119 1.42 19.32 13.57
N GLU A 120 2.35 19.96 12.87
CA GLU A 120 2.08 20.70 11.64
C GLU A 120 2.80 20.03 10.48
N VAL A 121 2.05 19.34 9.61
CA VAL A 121 2.60 18.58 8.49
C VAL A 121 2.28 19.29 7.17
N SER A 122 3.31 19.74 6.48
CA SER A 122 3.22 20.37 5.18
C SER A 122 3.41 19.35 4.03
N GLU A 123 3.10 19.77 2.81
CA GLU A 123 3.34 18.97 1.61
C GLU A 123 4.84 18.70 1.38
N VAL A 124 5.70 19.66 1.74
CA VAL A 124 7.16 19.51 1.65
C VAL A 124 7.68 18.44 2.61
N ASP A 125 7.15 18.40 3.83
CA ASP A 125 7.52 17.37 4.82
C ASP A 125 7.16 15.96 4.34
N VAL A 126 5.95 15.83 3.79
CA VAL A 126 5.52 14.55 3.20
C VAL A 126 6.38 14.18 2.01
N ALA A 127 6.77 15.12 1.15
CA ALA A 127 7.67 14.85 0.03
C ALA A 127 9.03 14.31 0.52
N VAL A 128 9.58 14.84 1.60
CA VAL A 128 10.80 14.33 2.23
C VAL A 128 10.60 12.92 2.78
N VAL A 129 9.54 12.69 3.55
CA VAL A 129 9.24 11.37 4.15
C VAL A 129 9.01 10.31 3.08
N LEU A 130 8.32 10.66 2.00
CA LEU A 130 8.08 9.78 0.86
C LEU A 130 9.33 9.60 -0.02
N GLY A 131 10.38 10.41 0.15
CA GLY A 131 11.56 10.45 -0.73
C GLY A 131 11.16 10.83 -2.16
N LEU A 132 10.18 11.75 -2.31
CA LEU A 132 9.75 12.23 -3.61
C LEU A 132 10.82 13.14 -4.20
N VAL A 133 11.03 13.00 -5.50
CA VAL A 133 11.97 13.87 -6.23
C VAL A 133 11.29 15.22 -6.46
N GLU A 134 12.05 16.30 -6.27
CA GLU A 134 11.54 17.65 -6.50
C GLU A 134 10.97 17.78 -7.92
N GLY A 135 9.77 18.32 -8.04
CA GLY A 135 9.07 18.49 -9.33
C GLY A 135 9.89 19.28 -10.36
N GLU A 136 10.77 20.17 -9.90
CA GLU A 136 11.71 20.90 -10.74
C GLU A 136 12.68 19.98 -11.48
N LEU A 137 13.22 18.95 -10.81
CA LEU A 137 14.14 17.99 -11.43
C LEU A 137 13.43 17.10 -12.45
N LEU A 138 12.17 16.73 -12.19
CA LEU A 138 11.33 16.03 -13.17
C LEU A 138 11.07 16.89 -14.41
N ALA A 139 10.74 18.15 -14.21
CA ALA A 139 10.53 19.10 -15.30
C ALA A 139 11.82 19.33 -16.12
N GLN A 140 12.96 19.54 -15.46
CA GLN A 140 14.27 19.69 -16.13
C GLN A 140 14.65 18.44 -16.93
N THR A 141 14.44 17.24 -16.37
CA THR A 141 14.74 15.99 -17.07
C THR A 141 13.80 15.80 -18.27
N THR A 142 12.54 16.15 -18.12
CA THR A 142 11.56 16.12 -19.22
C THR A 142 11.96 17.06 -20.34
N GLN A 143 12.37 18.28 -20.00
CA GLN A 143 12.87 19.27 -20.96
C GLN A 143 14.11 18.76 -21.70
N ALA A 144 15.06 18.17 -20.99
CA ALA A 144 16.27 17.55 -21.59
C ALA A 144 15.91 16.44 -22.59
N ILE A 145 14.89 15.62 -22.29
CA ILE A 145 14.40 14.57 -23.19
C ILE A 145 13.79 15.19 -24.46
N ILE A 146 12.96 16.22 -24.31
CA ILE A 146 12.31 16.91 -25.44
C ILE A 146 13.36 17.55 -26.35
N GLU A 147 14.37 18.21 -25.77
CA GLU A 147 15.44 18.89 -26.48
C GLU A 147 16.53 17.94 -26.99
N ARG A 148 16.46 16.65 -26.62
CA ARG A 148 17.46 15.61 -26.91
C ARG A 148 18.85 15.98 -26.37
N ASP A 149 18.89 16.69 -25.25
CA ASP A 149 20.13 17.06 -24.56
C ASP A 149 20.53 15.96 -23.58
N SER A 150 21.42 15.07 -24.04
CA SER A 150 21.93 13.97 -23.21
C SER A 150 22.80 14.46 -22.04
N SER A 151 23.46 15.62 -22.19
CA SER A 151 24.32 16.18 -21.14
C SER A 151 23.48 16.64 -19.95
N LEU A 152 22.37 17.33 -20.21
CA LEU A 152 21.43 17.78 -19.18
C LEU A 152 20.72 16.59 -18.51
N ALA A 153 20.34 15.57 -19.28
CA ALA A 153 19.74 14.35 -18.73
C ALA A 153 20.70 13.59 -17.80
N LEU A 154 21.98 13.47 -18.17
CA LEU A 154 23.01 12.84 -17.35
C LEU A 154 23.30 13.64 -16.09
N ALA A 155 23.35 14.99 -16.17
CA ALA A 155 23.53 15.84 -15.00
C ALA A 155 22.41 15.67 -13.96
N ALA A 156 21.17 15.45 -14.41
CA ALA A 156 20.06 15.13 -13.52
C ALA A 156 20.30 13.80 -12.76
N VAL A 157 20.74 12.75 -13.45
CA VAL A 157 21.08 11.46 -12.85
C VAL A 157 22.25 11.59 -11.85
N GLU A 158 23.29 12.34 -12.21
CA GLU A 158 24.42 12.62 -11.30
C GLU A 158 23.98 13.35 -10.04
N SER A 159 23.12 14.36 -10.17
CA SER A 159 22.55 15.11 -9.04
C SER A 159 21.79 14.21 -8.07
N LEU A 160 20.95 13.29 -8.59
CA LEU A 160 20.22 12.30 -7.79
C LEU A 160 21.15 11.34 -7.06
N SER A 161 22.15 10.82 -7.80
CA SER A 161 23.14 9.91 -7.23
C SER A 161 23.96 10.59 -6.11
N ALA A 162 24.33 11.85 -6.29
CA ALA A 162 25.07 12.61 -5.30
C ALA A 162 24.29 12.90 -4.02
N ARG A 163 22.95 13.01 -4.12
CA ARG A 163 22.03 13.15 -2.97
C ARG A 163 21.70 11.83 -2.30
N GLY A 164 22.04 10.69 -2.91
CA GLY A 164 21.66 9.37 -2.43
C GLY A 164 20.21 8.99 -2.71
N ASP A 165 19.55 9.71 -3.63
CA ASP A 165 18.15 9.48 -3.98
C ASP A 165 17.97 8.14 -4.72
N ASN A 166 16.77 7.57 -4.61
CA ASN A 166 16.44 6.30 -5.24
C ASN A 166 16.15 6.48 -6.75
N LEU A 167 17.12 6.13 -7.59
CA LEU A 167 17.03 6.24 -9.05
C LEU A 167 15.86 5.44 -9.65
N GLN A 168 15.52 4.28 -9.08
CA GLN A 168 14.38 3.48 -9.54
C GLN A 168 13.06 4.23 -9.32
N ARG A 169 12.93 4.88 -8.18
CA ARG A 169 11.78 5.70 -7.84
C ARG A 169 11.67 6.91 -8.76
N PHE A 170 12.80 7.61 -9.00
CA PHE A 170 12.85 8.71 -9.95
C PHE A 170 12.35 8.30 -11.34
N CYS A 171 12.80 7.14 -11.86
CA CYS A 171 12.32 6.65 -13.15
C CYS A 171 10.80 6.37 -13.16
N GLN A 172 10.23 5.85 -12.07
CA GLN A 172 8.79 5.62 -11.95
C GLN A 172 8.01 6.94 -11.95
N GLU A 173 8.50 7.94 -11.22
CA GLU A 173 7.90 9.27 -11.16
C GLU A 173 8.01 10.01 -12.50
N LEU A 174 9.16 9.90 -13.18
CA LEU A 174 9.36 10.46 -14.52
C LEU A 174 8.41 9.83 -15.54
N LEU A 175 8.24 8.51 -15.52
CA LEU A 175 7.28 7.83 -16.39
C LEU A 175 5.84 8.26 -16.13
N ALA A 176 5.47 8.44 -14.85
CA ALA A 176 4.15 8.94 -14.49
C ALA A 176 3.96 10.40 -14.98
N HIS A 177 4.96 11.26 -14.79
CA HIS A 177 4.96 12.64 -15.24
C HIS A 177 4.83 12.75 -16.76
N LEU A 178 5.61 11.97 -17.52
CA LEU A 178 5.53 11.95 -18.99
C LEU A 178 4.17 11.45 -19.48
N ARG A 179 3.59 10.43 -18.83
CA ARG A 179 2.24 9.95 -19.15
C ARG A 179 1.20 11.03 -18.92
N ASP A 180 1.28 11.75 -17.80
CA ASP A 180 0.31 12.79 -17.44
C ASP A 180 0.40 14.02 -18.34
N LEU A 181 1.55 14.25 -18.99
CA LEU A 181 1.73 15.28 -20.03
C LEU A 181 1.14 14.89 -21.39
N MET A 182 0.88 13.59 -21.64
CA MET A 182 0.33 13.10 -22.91
C MET A 182 -1.21 13.01 -22.93
N ILE A 183 -1.86 13.26 -21.79
CA ILE A 183 -3.32 13.23 -21.64
C ILE A 183 -3.89 14.67 -21.65
#